data_50855f89fd7b29c92ce6a2b75873c0b0
#
_entry.id   50855f89fd7b29c92ce6a2b75873c0b0
#
_cell.length_a   1.000
_cell.length_b   1.000
_cell.length_c   1.000
_cell.angle_alpha   90.00
_cell.angle_beta   90.00
_cell.angle_gamma   90.00
#
_symmetry.space_group_name_H-M   'P 1'
#
loop_
_entity.id
_entity.type
_entity.pdbx_description
1 polymer ?
#
loop_
_entity_poly.entity_id
_entity_poly.type
_entity_poly.pdbx_seq_one_letter_code
_entity_poly.pdbx_strand_id
1 'polypeptide(L)'
;MRSYLSMTKEEMAAEYEHLQKLYAAEKAKGYDLDMSRGKPDPTQLNLSMGMLEQNPYELIYSRKGTDVRNYGELAGVDEAKEMFAAVLGLQPENIIMGGQSSLCLMYDCFIKALVLGVCGGSKPWGQQGGIKFLCPVPGYDRHFSICQEFGVEMVNIPMTPSGPDMDLVRQYAENDPAVKGIWCVPKYSNPQGYTYSPETVEAFAALKPAADDFRIFWDNAYQVHGFREKDDYLANIFDACARHGSEDMVYEFMSTSKVTFSGAGVAVLAASRNNVKFLLRQMGIQTIGYDKLNQLRHVKFFGSPEGLRAHMKKQADHLRPKFDCALAVLDNDLSGYGIGQWTRPNGGYFISFDGLKGTAKRCVKLCADLGVKFTGAGATFPYGIDPEDKNIRLAPSFPPIEQLYNSMKAFCLCQRMAALEVLMAG
;
A
#
# COMPACT_ATOMS: atom_id res chain seq x y z
N MET A 1 11.96 5.66 -32.16
CA MET A 1 13.01 6.31 -31.33
C MET A 1 14.23 5.40 -31.28
N ARG A 2 15.44 5.96 -31.18
CA ARG A 2 16.67 5.16 -31.07
C ARG A 2 17.04 5.03 -29.58
N SER A 3 17.44 3.83 -29.14
CA SER A 3 17.87 3.58 -27.76
C SER A 3 19.12 4.39 -27.42
N TYR A 4 19.14 5.04 -26.24
CA TYR A 4 20.31 5.75 -25.73
C TYR A 4 21.50 4.80 -25.49
N LEU A 5 21.23 3.52 -25.19
CA LEU A 5 22.26 2.48 -25.02
C LEU A 5 23.05 2.19 -26.31
N SER A 6 22.54 2.63 -27.48
CA SER A 6 23.21 2.45 -28.79
C SER A 6 23.79 3.74 -29.39
N MET A 7 23.77 4.82 -28.60
CA MET A 7 24.36 6.12 -29.05
C MET A 7 25.85 6.21 -28.74
N THR A 8 26.58 6.96 -29.55
CA THR A 8 27.97 7.38 -29.22
C THR A 8 27.95 8.47 -28.14
N LYS A 9 29.09 8.73 -27.51
CA LYS A 9 29.20 9.80 -26.49
C LYS A 9 28.89 11.18 -27.11
N GLU A 10 29.27 11.42 -28.36
CA GLU A 10 28.97 12.65 -29.10
C GLU A 10 27.48 12.81 -29.37
N GLU A 11 26.80 11.72 -29.77
CA GLU A 11 25.34 11.71 -29.97
C GLU A 11 24.59 11.96 -28.65
N MET A 12 25.06 11.35 -27.56
CA MET A 12 24.46 11.55 -26.20
C MET A 12 24.67 13.03 -25.77
N ALA A 13 25.81 13.61 -25.98
CA ALA A 13 26.10 15.00 -25.62
C ALA A 13 25.21 15.99 -26.41
N ALA A 14 25.02 15.76 -27.70
CA ALA A 14 24.12 16.57 -28.53
C ALA A 14 22.64 16.45 -28.06
N GLU A 15 22.20 15.25 -27.76
CA GLU A 15 20.86 15.01 -27.22
C GLU A 15 20.68 15.66 -25.83
N TYR A 16 21.68 15.56 -24.95
CA TYR A 16 21.64 16.19 -23.65
C TYR A 16 21.56 17.72 -23.75
N GLU A 17 22.31 18.36 -24.64
CA GLU A 17 22.22 19.80 -24.92
C GLU A 17 20.82 20.20 -25.41
N HIS A 18 20.21 19.39 -26.27
CA HIS A 18 18.83 19.59 -26.70
C HIS A 18 17.85 19.51 -25.51
N LEU A 19 17.98 18.49 -24.65
CA LEU A 19 17.12 18.34 -23.45
C LEU A 19 17.32 19.49 -22.46
N GLN A 20 18.54 20.03 -22.31
CA GLN A 20 18.79 21.21 -21.47
C GLN A 20 17.99 22.43 -21.92
N LYS A 21 17.89 22.65 -23.25
CA LYS A 21 17.05 23.74 -23.80
C LYS A 21 15.57 23.54 -23.49
N LEU A 22 15.08 22.30 -23.65
CA LEU A 22 13.68 21.95 -23.25
C LEU A 22 13.48 22.12 -21.75
N TYR A 23 14.43 21.69 -20.92
CA TYR A 23 14.38 21.82 -19.48
C TYR A 23 14.31 23.29 -19.02
N ALA A 24 15.10 24.16 -19.65
CA ALA A 24 15.06 25.58 -19.36
C ALA A 24 13.70 26.21 -19.73
N ALA A 25 13.09 25.79 -20.85
CA ALA A 25 11.76 26.22 -21.26
C ALA A 25 10.67 25.71 -20.29
N GLU A 26 10.77 24.45 -19.83
CA GLU A 26 9.84 23.91 -18.82
C GLU A 26 9.99 24.65 -17.49
N LYS A 27 11.21 24.97 -17.06
CA LYS A 27 11.49 25.70 -15.82
C LYS A 27 10.89 27.11 -15.83
N ALA A 28 10.86 27.77 -16.98
CA ALA A 28 10.27 29.10 -17.13
C ALA A 28 8.73 29.12 -16.91
N LYS A 29 8.06 27.96 -16.95
CA LYS A 29 6.60 27.86 -16.70
C LYS A 29 6.25 28.00 -15.21
N GLY A 30 7.21 27.84 -14.29
CA GLY A 30 7.00 28.04 -12.85
C GLY A 30 6.00 27.07 -12.22
N TYR A 31 6.17 25.77 -12.43
CA TYR A 31 5.27 24.76 -11.88
C TYR A 31 5.23 24.75 -10.33
N ASP A 32 4.08 24.41 -9.78
CA ASP A 32 3.89 23.99 -8.38
C ASP A 32 2.94 22.79 -8.39
N LEU A 33 3.50 21.62 -8.70
CA LEU A 33 2.76 20.38 -8.92
C LEU A 33 3.19 19.32 -7.90
N ASP A 34 2.23 18.60 -7.31
CA ASP A 34 2.48 17.57 -6.28
C ASP A 34 2.02 16.19 -6.71
N MET A 35 2.98 15.33 -7.01
CA MET A 35 2.83 13.90 -7.35
C MET A 35 3.34 12.99 -6.22
N SER A 36 3.57 13.52 -5.01
CA SER A 36 4.24 12.77 -3.94
C SER A 36 3.32 11.81 -3.18
N ARG A 37 2.01 12.02 -3.25
CA ARG A 37 1.05 11.30 -2.39
C ARG A 37 -0.06 10.61 -3.16
N GLY A 38 -0.15 9.28 -2.99
CA GLY A 38 -1.33 8.49 -3.40
C GLY A 38 -2.46 8.65 -2.39
N LYS A 39 -3.27 9.70 -2.55
CA LYS A 39 -4.46 9.96 -1.74
C LYS A 39 -5.66 10.27 -2.65
N PRO A 40 -6.89 10.08 -2.16
CA PRO A 40 -8.09 10.52 -2.89
C PRO A 40 -8.06 12.02 -3.15
N ASP A 41 -8.48 12.41 -4.33
CA ASP A 41 -8.71 13.82 -4.66
C ASP A 41 -10.10 14.30 -4.18
N PRO A 42 -10.40 15.61 -4.23
CA PRO A 42 -11.71 16.13 -3.81
C PRO A 42 -12.90 15.48 -4.53
N THR A 43 -12.78 15.13 -5.81
CA THR A 43 -13.86 14.48 -6.56
C THR A 43 -14.16 13.08 -6.02
N GLN A 44 -13.10 12.31 -5.71
CA GLN A 44 -13.26 11.00 -5.08
C GLN A 44 -13.93 11.12 -3.69
N LEU A 45 -13.50 12.10 -2.87
CA LEU A 45 -14.10 12.35 -1.55
C LEU A 45 -15.58 12.73 -1.68
N ASN A 46 -15.93 13.55 -2.67
CA ASN A 46 -17.31 13.97 -2.91
C ASN A 46 -18.25 12.81 -3.26
N LEU A 47 -17.76 11.69 -3.78
CA LEU A 47 -18.58 10.48 -4.00
C LEU A 47 -19.16 9.91 -2.69
N SER A 48 -18.57 10.25 -1.55
CA SER A 48 -18.99 9.78 -0.22
C SER A 48 -19.80 10.82 0.56
N MET A 49 -20.13 11.97 -0.01
CA MET A 49 -20.84 13.04 0.71
C MET A 49 -22.18 12.61 1.28
N GLY A 50 -22.88 11.66 0.64
CA GLY A 50 -24.11 11.08 1.18
C GLY A 50 -23.96 10.44 2.58
N MET A 51 -22.74 10.15 3.02
CA MET A 51 -22.50 9.73 4.41
C MET A 51 -22.79 10.84 5.42
N LEU A 52 -22.59 12.11 5.05
CA LEU A 52 -22.80 13.25 5.92
C LEU A 52 -24.26 13.73 5.92
N GLU A 53 -25.05 13.27 4.96
CA GLU A 53 -26.47 13.59 4.80
C GLU A 53 -27.40 12.62 5.53
N GLN A 54 -26.84 11.56 6.12
CA GLN A 54 -27.62 10.55 6.83
C GLN A 54 -28.29 11.14 8.07
N ASN A 55 -29.56 10.71 8.31
CA ASN A 55 -30.29 11.10 9.49
C ASN A 55 -29.60 10.56 10.76
N PRO A 56 -29.08 11.42 11.66
CA PRO A 56 -28.37 10.95 12.86
C PRO A 56 -29.24 10.15 13.81
N TYR A 57 -30.55 10.36 13.84
CA TYR A 57 -31.47 9.59 14.70
C TYR A 57 -31.59 8.12 14.28
N GLU A 58 -31.28 7.78 13.05
CA GLU A 58 -31.27 6.41 12.54
C GLU A 58 -29.94 5.67 12.81
N LEU A 59 -28.95 6.37 13.35
CA LEU A 59 -27.63 5.84 13.70
C LEU A 59 -27.45 5.62 15.21
N ILE A 60 -28.49 5.76 16.02
CA ILE A 60 -28.40 5.71 17.49
C ILE A 60 -28.25 4.27 17.98
N TYR A 61 -28.94 3.32 17.37
CA TYR A 61 -29.00 1.95 17.85
C TYR A 61 -28.48 0.99 16.80
N SER A 62 -27.63 0.04 17.23
CA SER A 62 -27.28 -1.11 16.44
C SER A 62 -28.50 -2.05 16.30
N ARG A 63 -28.42 -3.01 15.40
CA ARG A 63 -29.48 -4.03 15.22
C ARG A 63 -29.80 -4.82 16.49
N LYS A 64 -28.81 -4.98 17.39
CA LYS A 64 -28.99 -5.60 18.71
C LYS A 64 -29.58 -4.65 19.76
N GLY A 65 -29.86 -3.40 19.41
CA GLY A 65 -30.40 -2.41 20.36
C GLY A 65 -29.33 -1.73 21.23
N THR A 66 -28.05 -1.91 20.94
CA THR A 66 -26.97 -1.20 21.65
C THR A 66 -26.99 0.28 21.26
N ASP A 67 -27.06 1.17 22.25
CA ASP A 67 -26.87 2.61 22.01
C ASP A 67 -25.40 2.88 21.66
N VAL A 68 -25.14 3.17 20.39
CA VAL A 68 -23.79 3.30 19.86
C VAL A 68 -23.09 4.61 20.25
N ARG A 69 -23.82 5.52 20.89
CA ARG A 69 -23.26 6.76 21.46
C ARG A 69 -22.51 6.51 22.78
N ASN A 70 -22.69 5.33 23.37
CA ASN A 70 -22.12 4.97 24.67
C ASN A 70 -20.96 3.98 24.51
N TYR A 71 -20.33 3.63 25.60
CA TYR A 71 -19.27 2.61 25.66
C TYR A 71 -19.74 1.21 25.24
N GLY A 72 -18.78 0.30 25.03
CA GLY A 72 -19.05 -1.10 24.73
C GLY A 72 -18.79 -1.47 23.27
N GLU A 73 -19.12 -2.73 22.93
CA GLU A 73 -18.87 -3.33 21.61
C GLU A 73 -17.41 -3.16 21.16
N LEU A 74 -16.48 -3.66 21.99
CA LEU A 74 -15.04 -3.51 21.77
C LEU A 74 -14.61 -4.04 20.38
N ALA A 75 -15.20 -5.14 19.93
CA ALA A 75 -14.92 -5.69 18.59
C ALA A 75 -15.65 -4.94 17.46
N GLY A 76 -16.49 -3.96 17.79
CA GLY A 76 -17.36 -3.24 16.85
C GLY A 76 -18.76 -3.82 16.72
N VAL A 77 -19.67 -3.07 16.10
CA VAL A 77 -21.06 -3.48 15.89
C VAL A 77 -21.15 -4.65 14.89
N ASP A 78 -22.11 -5.54 15.10
CA ASP A 78 -22.23 -6.76 14.29
C ASP A 78 -22.43 -6.45 12.81
N GLU A 79 -23.23 -5.45 12.48
CA GLU A 79 -23.52 -5.04 11.10
C GLU A 79 -22.23 -4.66 10.35
N ALA A 80 -21.32 -3.97 11.02
CA ALA A 80 -20.04 -3.61 10.42
C ALA A 80 -19.13 -4.84 10.28
N LYS A 81 -19.06 -5.70 11.30
CA LYS A 81 -18.30 -6.95 11.21
C LYS A 81 -18.80 -7.85 10.09
N GLU A 82 -20.12 -8.03 9.96
CA GLU A 82 -20.74 -8.83 8.89
C GLU A 82 -20.42 -8.27 7.51
N MET A 83 -20.54 -6.95 7.32
CA MET A 83 -20.25 -6.29 6.05
C MET A 83 -18.80 -6.51 5.62
N PHE A 84 -17.83 -6.22 6.49
CA PHE A 84 -16.43 -6.34 6.14
C PHE A 84 -15.95 -7.80 6.10
N ALA A 85 -16.53 -8.69 6.90
CA ALA A 85 -16.31 -10.12 6.77
C ALA A 85 -16.70 -10.63 5.38
N ALA A 86 -17.86 -10.22 4.87
CA ALA A 86 -18.31 -10.58 3.52
C ALA A 86 -17.42 -10.00 2.42
N VAL A 87 -16.85 -8.79 2.62
CA VAL A 87 -15.89 -8.19 1.68
C VAL A 87 -14.58 -8.97 1.65
N LEU A 88 -14.12 -9.48 2.79
CA LEU A 88 -12.87 -10.22 2.94
C LEU A 88 -13.04 -11.74 2.74
N GLY A 89 -14.28 -12.23 2.60
CA GLY A 89 -14.56 -13.67 2.48
C GLY A 89 -14.34 -14.42 3.80
N LEU A 90 -14.65 -13.81 4.93
CA LEU A 90 -14.43 -14.33 6.29
C LEU A 90 -15.75 -14.41 7.09
N GLN A 91 -15.66 -14.92 8.32
CA GLN A 91 -16.77 -14.89 9.26
C GLN A 91 -16.69 -13.65 10.17
N PRO A 92 -17.82 -13.11 10.67
CA PRO A 92 -17.82 -11.93 11.55
C PRO A 92 -16.98 -12.11 12.82
N GLU A 93 -16.81 -13.34 13.31
CA GLU A 93 -15.98 -13.67 14.46
C GLU A 93 -14.48 -13.51 14.23
N ASN A 94 -14.07 -13.40 12.98
CA ASN A 94 -12.69 -13.11 12.60
C ASN A 94 -12.39 -11.60 12.60
N ILE A 95 -13.39 -10.73 12.75
CA ILE A 95 -13.28 -9.28 12.52
C ILE A 95 -13.25 -8.50 13.83
N ILE A 96 -12.32 -7.57 13.92
CA ILE A 96 -12.31 -6.47 14.88
C ILE A 96 -12.40 -5.16 14.09
N MET A 97 -13.43 -4.36 14.38
CA MET A 97 -13.54 -3.01 13.86
C MET A 97 -12.65 -2.09 14.70
N GLY A 98 -11.70 -1.44 14.07
CA GLY A 98 -10.77 -0.52 14.73
C GLY A 98 -11.17 0.96 14.61
N GLY A 99 -10.19 1.83 14.75
CA GLY A 99 -10.33 3.26 14.53
C GLY A 99 -10.43 3.61 13.05
N GLN A 100 -9.88 4.76 12.67
CA GLN A 100 -10.05 5.32 11.32
C GLN A 100 -9.09 4.75 10.25
N SER A 101 -8.00 4.09 10.64
CA SER A 101 -6.90 3.75 9.72
C SER A 101 -6.32 2.37 10.03
N SER A 102 -6.12 1.58 8.99
CA SER A 102 -5.39 0.30 9.09
C SER A 102 -3.95 0.48 9.56
N LEU A 103 -3.31 1.60 9.22
CA LEU A 103 -1.96 1.91 9.71
C LEU A 103 -1.91 2.00 11.24
N CYS A 104 -2.92 2.60 11.88
CA CYS A 104 -3.01 2.63 13.35
C CYS A 104 -3.14 1.23 13.94
N LEU A 105 -3.95 0.36 13.32
CA LEU A 105 -4.09 -1.03 13.78
C LEU A 105 -2.79 -1.83 13.58
N MET A 106 -2.11 -1.65 12.45
CA MET A 106 -0.81 -2.30 12.21
C MET A 106 0.23 -1.85 13.23
N TYR A 107 0.34 -0.54 13.46
CA TYR A 107 1.22 0.02 14.49
C TYR A 107 0.90 -0.54 15.87
N ASP A 108 -0.38 -0.58 16.23
CA ASP A 108 -0.87 -1.10 17.50
C ASP A 108 -0.53 -2.59 17.69
N CYS A 109 -0.78 -3.42 16.67
CA CYS A 109 -0.44 -4.85 16.70
C CYS A 109 1.07 -5.06 16.82
N PHE A 110 1.86 -4.25 16.12
CA PHE A 110 3.31 -4.32 16.15
C PHE A 110 3.87 -3.97 17.55
N ILE A 111 3.40 -2.86 18.13
CA ILE A 111 3.80 -2.48 19.51
C ILE A 111 3.34 -3.54 20.52
N LYS A 112 2.12 -4.04 20.40
CA LYS A 112 1.62 -5.09 21.30
C LYS A 112 2.48 -6.34 21.20
N ALA A 113 2.91 -6.73 20.01
CA ALA A 113 3.83 -7.84 19.83
C ALA A 113 5.19 -7.59 20.51
N LEU A 114 5.73 -6.36 20.40
CA LEU A 114 6.98 -5.97 21.04
C LEU A 114 6.90 -5.98 22.56
N VAL A 115 5.79 -5.50 23.14
CA VAL A 115 5.68 -5.25 24.59
C VAL A 115 4.92 -6.33 25.34
N LEU A 116 3.85 -6.87 24.72
CA LEU A 116 2.92 -7.81 25.36
C LEU A 116 2.99 -9.22 24.76
N GLY A 117 3.66 -9.39 23.61
CA GLY A 117 3.71 -10.64 22.86
C GLY A 117 2.52 -10.87 21.97
N VAL A 118 2.52 -12.02 21.30
CA VAL A 118 1.48 -12.49 20.38
C VAL A 118 0.84 -13.79 20.88
N CYS A 119 -0.32 -14.14 20.34
CA CYS A 119 -0.99 -15.40 20.68
C CYS A 119 -0.07 -16.60 20.36
N GLY A 120 0.10 -17.51 21.31
CA GLY A 120 0.98 -18.68 21.16
C GLY A 120 2.48 -18.41 21.32
N GLY A 121 2.92 -17.16 21.33
CA GLY A 121 4.31 -16.81 21.54
C GLY A 121 4.75 -16.96 23.00
N SER A 122 6.01 -17.35 23.22
CA SER A 122 6.57 -17.62 24.55
C SER A 122 6.93 -16.34 25.31
N LYS A 123 7.35 -15.27 24.58
CA LYS A 123 7.79 -13.98 25.14
C LYS A 123 7.46 -12.84 24.19
N PRO A 124 7.30 -11.59 24.72
CA PRO A 124 7.25 -10.40 23.87
C PRO A 124 8.49 -10.27 22.97
N TRP A 125 8.31 -9.81 21.75
CA TRP A 125 9.43 -9.66 20.81
C TRP A 125 10.56 -8.80 21.36
N GLY A 126 10.23 -7.70 22.06
CA GLY A 126 11.23 -6.81 22.67
C GLY A 126 12.07 -7.45 23.77
N GLN A 127 11.72 -8.64 24.26
CA GLN A 127 12.46 -9.39 25.28
C GLN A 127 13.33 -10.52 24.70
N GLN A 128 13.39 -10.65 23.36
CA GLN A 128 14.06 -11.78 22.70
C GLN A 128 15.41 -11.43 22.06
N GLY A 129 15.94 -10.22 22.32
CA GLY A 129 17.15 -9.72 21.68
C GLY A 129 16.86 -9.01 20.35
N GLY A 130 17.86 -8.88 19.50
CA GLY A 130 17.67 -8.25 18.19
C GLY A 130 16.71 -9.03 17.32
N ILE A 131 15.61 -8.41 16.91
CA ILE A 131 14.59 -9.02 16.04
C ILE A 131 14.69 -8.47 14.64
N LYS A 132 14.22 -9.26 13.66
CA LYS A 132 14.21 -8.92 12.23
C LYS A 132 12.81 -8.98 11.67
N PHE A 133 12.58 -8.14 10.67
CA PHE A 133 11.32 -8.13 9.93
C PHE A 133 11.58 -8.15 8.42
N LEU A 134 10.91 -9.02 7.70
CA LEU A 134 11.04 -9.13 6.25
C LEU A 134 10.25 -8.01 5.58
N CYS A 135 10.90 -7.33 4.66
CA CYS A 135 10.38 -6.14 3.99
C CYS A 135 10.42 -6.34 2.47
N PRO A 136 9.31 -6.75 1.84
CA PRO A 136 9.21 -6.76 0.37
C PRO A 136 9.48 -5.38 -0.21
N VAL A 137 10.42 -5.32 -1.18
CA VAL A 137 10.91 -4.07 -1.78
C VAL A 137 10.87 -4.11 -3.32
N PRO A 138 10.58 -2.96 -3.95
CA PRO A 138 10.11 -1.72 -3.35
C PRO A 138 8.76 -1.92 -2.62
N GLY A 139 8.52 -1.17 -1.53
CA GLY A 139 7.37 -1.39 -0.65
C GLY A 139 6.82 -0.09 -0.03
N TYR A 140 5.94 -0.24 0.97
CA TYR A 140 5.27 0.89 1.61
C TYR A 140 6.13 1.48 2.73
N ASP A 141 6.54 2.73 2.55
CA ASP A 141 7.43 3.48 3.43
C ASP A 141 6.99 3.52 4.92
N ARG A 142 5.67 3.50 5.19
CA ARG A 142 5.16 3.53 6.57
C ARG A 142 5.41 2.23 7.33
N HIS A 143 5.38 1.09 6.66
CA HIS A 143 5.75 -0.20 7.25
C HIS A 143 7.21 -0.17 7.72
N PHE A 144 8.10 0.34 6.88
CA PHE A 144 9.52 0.44 7.19
C PHE A 144 9.78 1.44 8.33
N SER A 145 9.04 2.57 8.32
CA SER A 145 9.16 3.56 9.40
C SER A 145 8.77 3.00 10.76
N ILE A 146 7.79 2.09 10.85
CA ILE A 146 7.45 1.40 12.11
C ILE A 146 8.63 0.57 12.59
N CYS A 147 9.20 -0.26 11.74
CA CYS A 147 10.37 -1.08 12.12
C CYS A 147 11.56 -0.21 12.55
N GLN A 148 11.85 0.84 11.78
CA GLN A 148 12.96 1.75 12.06
C GLN A 148 12.81 2.47 13.42
N GLU A 149 11.60 2.95 13.73
CA GLU A 149 11.31 3.65 14.99
C GLU A 149 11.56 2.77 16.21
N PHE A 150 11.27 1.48 16.11
CA PHE A 150 11.47 0.52 17.20
C PHE A 150 12.80 -0.24 17.13
N GLY A 151 13.73 0.16 16.26
CA GLY A 151 15.04 -0.46 16.14
C GLY A 151 15.01 -1.91 15.67
N VAL A 152 13.97 -2.31 14.95
CA VAL A 152 13.84 -3.64 14.35
C VAL A 152 14.63 -3.70 13.06
N GLU A 153 15.52 -4.69 12.92
CA GLU A 153 16.30 -4.90 11.70
C GLU A 153 15.39 -5.25 10.52
N MET A 154 15.57 -4.58 9.41
CA MET A 154 14.78 -4.81 8.20
C MET A 154 15.58 -5.57 7.16
N VAL A 155 15.01 -6.68 6.66
CA VAL A 155 15.61 -7.52 5.63
C VAL A 155 14.87 -7.30 4.32
N ASN A 156 15.55 -6.81 3.29
CA ASN A 156 14.98 -6.61 1.97
C ASN A 156 14.64 -7.94 1.29
N ILE A 157 13.41 -8.09 0.85
CA ILE A 157 12.94 -9.21 0.02
C ILE A 157 12.53 -8.65 -1.34
N PRO A 158 13.16 -9.04 -2.45
CA PRO A 158 12.78 -8.56 -3.77
C PRO A 158 11.33 -8.94 -4.11
N MET A 159 10.61 -8.00 -4.73
CA MET A 159 9.28 -8.27 -5.29
C MET A 159 9.39 -8.79 -6.71
N THR A 160 8.54 -9.75 -7.04
CA THR A 160 8.28 -10.25 -8.39
C THR A 160 6.85 -9.89 -8.82
N PRO A 161 6.48 -10.04 -10.10
CA PRO A 161 5.09 -9.83 -10.53
C PRO A 161 4.04 -10.70 -9.82
N SER A 162 4.46 -11.82 -9.22
CA SER A 162 3.58 -12.76 -8.50
C SER A 162 3.56 -12.54 -6.98
N GLY A 163 4.35 -11.61 -6.45
CA GLY A 163 4.53 -11.35 -5.02
C GLY A 163 6.00 -11.31 -4.62
N PRO A 164 6.34 -11.36 -3.32
CA PRO A 164 7.73 -11.39 -2.88
C PRO A 164 8.43 -12.69 -3.31
N ASP A 165 9.76 -12.65 -3.37
CA ASP A 165 10.58 -13.84 -3.58
C ASP A 165 10.39 -14.82 -2.41
N MET A 166 9.54 -15.84 -2.63
CA MET A 166 9.16 -16.80 -1.60
C MET A 166 10.28 -17.76 -1.22
N ASP A 167 11.30 -17.95 -2.04
CA ASP A 167 12.46 -18.76 -1.68
C ASP A 167 13.30 -18.04 -0.64
N LEU A 168 13.51 -16.72 -0.80
CA LEU A 168 14.16 -15.90 0.20
C LEU A 168 13.30 -15.75 1.47
N VAL A 169 11.98 -15.55 1.34
CA VAL A 169 11.07 -15.51 2.49
C VAL A 169 11.22 -16.78 3.32
N ARG A 170 11.17 -17.94 2.68
CA ARG A 170 11.33 -19.25 3.32
C ARG A 170 12.71 -19.41 3.96
N GLN A 171 13.75 -19.03 3.21
CA GLN A 171 15.13 -19.09 3.72
C GLN A 171 15.29 -18.34 5.06
N TYR A 172 14.76 -17.12 5.15
CA TYR A 172 14.87 -16.33 6.38
C TYR A 172 13.89 -16.80 7.46
N ALA A 173 12.61 -16.96 7.13
CA ALA A 173 11.60 -17.27 8.13
C ALA A 173 11.78 -18.65 8.78
N GLU A 174 12.22 -19.66 8.01
CA GLU A 174 12.34 -21.04 8.51
C GLU A 174 13.70 -21.35 9.15
N ASN A 175 14.71 -20.48 8.98
CA ASN A 175 16.07 -20.76 9.51
C ASN A 175 16.56 -19.73 10.53
N ASP A 176 15.89 -18.60 10.70
CA ASP A 176 16.30 -17.57 11.64
C ASP A 176 15.17 -17.24 12.64
N PRO A 177 15.27 -17.69 13.90
CA PRO A 177 14.25 -17.41 14.91
C PRO A 177 14.17 -15.94 15.34
N ALA A 178 15.13 -15.10 14.92
CA ALA A 178 15.06 -13.65 15.10
C ALA A 178 14.05 -12.99 14.13
N VAL A 179 13.68 -13.66 13.03
CA VAL A 179 12.69 -13.17 12.07
C VAL A 179 11.29 -13.32 12.65
N LYS A 180 10.65 -12.20 13.00
CA LYS A 180 9.36 -12.17 13.69
C LYS A 180 8.17 -11.90 12.79
N GLY A 181 8.41 -11.50 11.57
CA GLY A 181 7.30 -11.31 10.63
C GLY A 181 7.70 -10.72 9.29
N ILE A 182 6.68 -10.46 8.51
CA ILE A 182 6.79 -9.90 7.17
C ILE A 182 5.65 -8.89 6.93
N TRP A 183 5.97 -7.78 6.26
CA TRP A 183 4.98 -6.87 5.71
C TRP A 183 4.52 -7.33 4.32
N CYS A 184 3.22 -7.40 4.09
CA CYS A 184 2.64 -7.75 2.79
C CYS A 184 1.62 -6.72 2.36
N VAL A 185 1.65 -6.30 1.09
CA VAL A 185 0.56 -5.58 0.42
C VAL A 185 0.10 -6.46 -0.75
N PRO A 186 -0.83 -7.41 -0.51
CA PRO A 186 -1.01 -8.56 -1.40
C PRO A 186 -1.79 -8.25 -2.66
N LYS A 187 -2.62 -7.20 -2.67
CA LYS A 187 -3.38 -6.80 -3.84
C LYS A 187 -3.03 -5.36 -4.22
N TYR A 188 -2.71 -5.16 -5.50
CA TYR A 188 -2.29 -3.86 -6.04
C TYR A 188 -1.18 -3.21 -5.20
N SER A 189 -0.11 -3.95 -4.96
CA SER A 189 1.00 -3.60 -4.06
C SER A 189 1.52 -2.18 -4.27
N ASN A 190 1.93 -1.55 -3.18
CA ASN A 190 2.51 -0.21 -3.20
C ASN A 190 4.05 -0.33 -3.23
N PRO A 191 4.75 0.08 -4.33
CA PRO A 191 4.24 0.87 -5.46
C PRO A 191 3.92 0.09 -6.74
N GLN A 192 4.19 -1.23 -6.84
CA GLN A 192 4.21 -1.94 -8.13
C GLN A 192 2.82 -2.18 -8.75
N GLY A 193 1.77 -2.20 -7.92
CA GLY A 193 0.44 -2.55 -8.37
C GLY A 193 0.28 -4.04 -8.69
N TYR A 194 1.16 -4.89 -8.19
CA TYR A 194 1.08 -6.34 -8.35
C TYR A 194 0.05 -6.94 -7.38
N THR A 195 -0.58 -8.03 -7.82
CA THR A 195 -1.42 -8.87 -6.98
C THR A 195 -0.75 -10.22 -6.79
N TYR A 196 -0.64 -10.69 -5.54
CA TYR A 196 0.01 -11.96 -5.24
C TYR A 196 -0.73 -13.11 -5.91
N SER A 197 0.04 -14.01 -6.53
CA SER A 197 -0.54 -15.19 -7.18
C SER A 197 -1.10 -16.18 -6.15
N PRO A 198 -2.03 -17.07 -6.55
CA PRO A 198 -2.50 -18.14 -5.68
C PRO A 198 -1.37 -19.01 -5.12
N GLU A 199 -0.32 -19.25 -5.90
CA GLU A 199 0.85 -20.02 -5.50
C GLU A 199 1.66 -19.29 -4.42
N THR A 200 1.78 -17.97 -4.52
CA THR A 200 2.43 -17.13 -3.50
C THR A 200 1.63 -17.15 -2.19
N VAL A 201 0.30 -17.04 -2.27
CA VAL A 201 -0.58 -17.12 -1.07
C VAL A 201 -0.45 -18.50 -0.42
N GLU A 202 -0.46 -19.58 -1.21
CA GLU A 202 -0.26 -20.94 -0.71
C GLU A 202 1.12 -21.13 -0.08
N ALA A 203 2.17 -20.55 -0.67
CA ALA A 203 3.52 -20.60 -0.14
C ALA A 203 3.63 -19.89 1.23
N PHE A 204 2.92 -18.78 1.44
CA PHE A 204 2.83 -18.13 2.75
C PHE A 204 2.14 -19.02 3.78
N ALA A 205 1.02 -19.65 3.41
CA ALA A 205 0.28 -20.54 4.30
C ALA A 205 1.08 -21.77 4.72
N ALA A 206 1.93 -22.26 3.82
CA ALA A 206 2.77 -23.45 4.03
C ALA A 206 4.08 -23.18 4.79
N LEU A 207 4.41 -21.90 5.12
CA LEU A 207 5.62 -21.58 5.88
C LEU A 207 5.66 -22.30 7.22
N LYS A 208 6.86 -22.70 7.63
CA LYS A 208 7.17 -23.30 8.93
C LYS A 208 8.22 -22.44 9.65
N PRO A 209 7.85 -21.26 10.16
CA PRO A 209 8.82 -20.35 10.75
C PRO A 209 9.58 -20.99 11.90
N ALA A 210 10.89 -20.67 12.02
CA ALA A 210 11.70 -21.05 13.15
C ALA A 210 11.25 -20.37 14.46
N ALA A 211 10.60 -19.21 14.34
CA ALA A 211 9.98 -18.49 15.46
C ALA A 211 8.51 -18.90 15.63
N ASP A 212 8.12 -19.40 16.82
CA ASP A 212 6.73 -19.76 17.17
C ASP A 212 5.79 -18.55 17.20
N ASP A 213 6.34 -17.36 17.29
CA ASP A 213 5.67 -16.08 17.36
C ASP A 213 5.73 -15.25 16.06
N PHE A 214 6.10 -15.88 14.93
CA PHE A 214 6.11 -15.23 13.60
C PHE A 214 4.73 -14.76 13.18
N ARG A 215 4.64 -13.55 12.56
CA ARG A 215 3.37 -13.00 12.07
C ARG A 215 3.49 -12.43 10.66
N ILE A 216 2.47 -12.69 9.85
CA ILE A 216 2.26 -12.11 8.53
C ILE A 216 1.34 -10.89 8.71
N PHE A 217 1.85 -9.69 8.46
CA PHE A 217 1.08 -8.46 8.43
C PHE A 217 0.57 -8.26 7.00
N TRP A 218 -0.68 -8.65 6.77
CA TRP A 218 -1.33 -8.69 5.46
C TRP A 218 -2.14 -7.42 5.24
N ASP A 219 -1.46 -6.34 4.77
CA ASP A 219 -2.10 -5.04 4.52
C ASP A 219 -2.89 -5.08 3.21
N ASN A 220 -4.14 -5.50 3.30
CA ASN A 220 -5.07 -5.62 2.19
C ASN A 220 -5.83 -4.30 1.93
N ALA A 221 -5.09 -3.18 1.96
CA ALA A 221 -5.63 -1.83 1.80
C ALA A 221 -6.35 -1.62 0.45
N TYR A 222 -6.03 -2.43 -0.55
CA TYR A 222 -6.54 -2.28 -1.92
C TYR A 222 -7.47 -3.42 -2.35
N GLN A 223 -8.06 -4.18 -1.43
CA GLN A 223 -8.95 -5.32 -1.72
C GLN A 223 -10.04 -5.01 -2.75
N VAL A 224 -10.56 -3.80 -2.75
CA VAL A 224 -11.69 -3.35 -3.59
C VAL A 224 -11.30 -2.24 -4.58
N HIS A 225 -10.02 -2.07 -4.89
CA HIS A 225 -9.51 -0.93 -5.65
C HIS A 225 -9.13 -1.26 -7.10
N GLY A 226 -9.74 -2.28 -7.70
CA GLY A 226 -9.62 -2.52 -9.14
C GLY A 226 -10.26 -1.39 -9.94
N PHE A 227 -9.59 -0.93 -11.00
CA PHE A 227 -10.15 0.10 -11.91
C PHE A 227 -10.20 -0.36 -13.38
N ARG A 228 -9.82 -1.61 -13.65
CA ARG A 228 -10.03 -2.24 -14.96
C ARG A 228 -11.34 -3.03 -14.95
N GLU A 229 -11.80 -3.44 -16.14
CA GLU A 229 -13.02 -4.23 -16.30
C GLU A 229 -12.93 -5.57 -15.55
N LYS A 230 -11.77 -6.22 -15.64
CA LYS A 230 -11.46 -7.43 -14.86
C LYS A 230 -10.63 -7.06 -13.65
N ASP A 231 -11.18 -7.31 -12.46
CA ASP A 231 -10.46 -7.18 -11.18
C ASP A 231 -9.47 -8.34 -11.02
N ASP A 232 -8.31 -8.07 -10.43
CA ASP A 232 -7.34 -9.12 -10.12
C ASP A 232 -7.87 -10.01 -9.00
N TYR A 233 -7.70 -11.31 -9.16
CA TYR A 233 -8.05 -12.28 -8.14
C TYR A 233 -6.92 -12.40 -7.12
N LEU A 234 -7.22 -12.17 -5.85
CA LEU A 234 -6.39 -12.50 -4.70
C LEU A 234 -7.00 -13.70 -3.98
N ALA A 235 -6.25 -14.79 -3.84
CA ALA A 235 -6.69 -15.93 -3.05
C ALA A 235 -6.81 -15.54 -1.56
N ASN A 236 -7.80 -16.13 -0.87
CA ASN A 236 -8.00 -15.87 0.56
C ASN A 236 -6.88 -16.56 1.36
N ILE A 237 -6.10 -15.77 2.11
CA ILE A 237 -4.98 -16.27 2.89
C ILE A 237 -5.44 -17.18 4.05
N PHE A 238 -6.61 -16.92 4.65
CA PHE A 238 -7.12 -17.76 5.73
C PHE A 238 -7.61 -19.12 5.24
N ASP A 239 -8.22 -19.19 4.02
CA ASP A 239 -8.57 -20.47 3.41
C ASP A 239 -7.31 -21.31 3.08
N ALA A 240 -6.24 -20.64 2.64
CA ALA A 240 -4.95 -21.29 2.44
C ALA A 240 -4.38 -21.77 3.78
N CYS A 241 -4.31 -20.92 4.79
CA CYS A 241 -3.80 -21.25 6.11
C CYS A 241 -4.59 -22.37 6.81
N ALA A 242 -5.90 -22.45 6.62
CA ALA A 242 -6.73 -23.52 7.17
C ALA A 242 -6.32 -24.92 6.68
N ARG A 243 -5.79 -25.02 5.44
CA ARG A 243 -5.26 -26.28 4.90
C ARG A 243 -3.95 -26.71 5.56
N HIS A 244 -3.22 -25.75 6.15
CA HIS A 244 -1.90 -25.98 6.78
C HIS A 244 -1.93 -25.85 8.31
N GLY A 245 -3.08 -25.44 8.92
CA GLY A 245 -3.19 -25.17 10.36
C GLY A 245 -2.37 -23.97 10.81
N SER A 246 -2.23 -22.96 9.94
CA SER A 246 -1.35 -21.81 10.14
C SER A 246 -2.09 -20.47 10.27
N GLU A 247 -3.40 -20.48 10.51
CA GLU A 247 -4.25 -19.29 10.56
C GLU A 247 -3.78 -18.28 11.65
N ASP A 248 -3.17 -18.78 12.71
CA ASP A 248 -2.66 -17.93 13.79
C ASP A 248 -1.45 -17.07 13.37
N MET A 249 -0.83 -17.34 12.22
CA MET A 249 0.25 -16.50 11.69
C MET A 249 -0.25 -15.18 11.09
N VAL A 250 -1.54 -15.06 10.72
CA VAL A 250 -2.03 -13.96 9.88
C VAL A 250 -2.74 -12.89 10.70
N TYR A 251 -2.33 -11.63 10.48
CA TYR A 251 -3.08 -10.42 10.79
C TYR A 251 -3.37 -9.70 9.46
N GLU A 252 -4.63 -9.68 9.05
CA GLU A 252 -5.07 -8.98 7.85
C GLU A 252 -5.68 -7.64 8.21
N PHE A 253 -5.32 -6.61 7.45
CA PHE A 253 -5.74 -5.23 7.70
C PHE A 253 -6.42 -4.66 6.46
N MET A 254 -7.52 -3.94 6.69
CA MET A 254 -8.22 -3.17 5.67
C MET A 254 -8.71 -1.85 6.29
N SER A 255 -8.96 -0.84 5.46
CA SER A 255 -9.66 0.37 5.91
C SER A 255 -10.42 1.03 4.76
N THR A 256 -11.37 1.89 5.14
CA THR A 256 -12.08 2.72 4.16
C THR A 256 -11.38 4.05 3.87
N SER A 257 -10.12 4.22 4.29
CA SER A 257 -9.36 5.47 4.10
C SER A 257 -9.27 5.94 2.64
N LYS A 258 -9.29 5.00 1.69
CA LYS A 258 -9.31 5.31 0.25
C LYS A 258 -10.62 4.91 -0.43
N VAL A 259 -11.62 4.52 0.36
CA VAL A 259 -12.96 4.15 -0.09
C VAL A 259 -13.94 5.30 0.12
N THR A 260 -13.90 5.92 1.32
CA THR A 260 -14.74 7.03 1.72
C THR A 260 -13.88 8.25 2.08
N PHE A 261 -13.82 8.60 3.37
CA PHE A 261 -13.03 9.74 3.86
C PHE A 261 -11.76 9.26 4.56
N SER A 262 -10.60 9.69 4.08
CA SER A 262 -9.31 9.33 4.67
C SER A 262 -9.18 9.79 6.14
N GLY A 263 -9.82 10.91 6.48
CA GLY A 263 -9.79 11.47 7.84
C GLY A 263 -10.88 10.91 8.76
N ALA A 264 -11.86 10.18 8.24
CA ALA A 264 -13.02 9.68 8.98
C ALA A 264 -13.45 8.28 8.49
N GLY A 265 -12.49 7.44 8.16
CA GLY A 265 -12.70 6.05 7.75
C GLY A 265 -13.00 5.12 8.93
N VAL A 266 -13.18 3.85 8.61
CA VAL A 266 -13.16 2.74 9.56
C VAL A 266 -12.08 1.76 9.15
N ALA A 267 -11.41 1.17 10.15
CA ALA A 267 -10.38 0.18 9.95
C ALA A 267 -10.84 -1.19 10.42
N VAL A 268 -10.33 -2.21 9.77
CA VAL A 268 -10.65 -3.62 10.03
C VAL A 268 -9.35 -4.37 10.29
N LEU A 269 -9.34 -5.14 11.36
CA LEU A 269 -8.37 -6.19 11.61
C LEU A 269 -9.08 -7.53 11.52
N ALA A 270 -8.64 -8.38 10.61
CA ALA A 270 -9.10 -9.75 10.50
C ALA A 270 -8.01 -10.73 10.98
N ALA A 271 -8.38 -11.73 11.75
CA ALA A 271 -7.46 -12.71 12.29
C ALA A 271 -8.18 -14.03 12.64
N SER A 272 -7.40 -15.07 12.97
CA SER A 272 -7.97 -16.30 13.54
C SER A 272 -8.76 -16.01 14.81
N ARG A 273 -9.69 -16.89 15.19
CA ARG A 273 -10.45 -16.74 16.43
C ARG A 273 -9.56 -16.68 17.68
N ASN A 274 -8.44 -17.40 17.69
CA ASN A 274 -7.47 -17.35 18.77
C ASN A 274 -6.83 -15.95 18.87
N ASN A 275 -6.37 -15.43 17.75
CA ASN A 275 -5.80 -14.09 17.68
C ASN A 275 -6.83 -13.01 18.03
N VAL A 276 -8.06 -13.09 17.53
CA VAL A 276 -9.14 -12.14 17.88
C VAL A 276 -9.35 -12.10 19.38
N LYS A 277 -9.51 -13.26 20.02
CA LYS A 277 -9.69 -13.35 21.48
C LYS A 277 -8.49 -12.75 22.24
N PHE A 278 -7.27 -13.06 21.79
CA PHE A 278 -6.05 -12.57 22.40
C PHE A 278 -5.90 -11.04 22.27
N LEU A 279 -6.14 -10.52 21.05
CA LEU A 279 -6.02 -9.10 20.77
C LEU A 279 -7.11 -8.28 21.47
N LEU A 280 -8.35 -8.75 21.52
CA LEU A 280 -9.44 -8.07 22.25
C LEU A 280 -9.13 -7.94 23.74
N ARG A 281 -8.49 -8.94 24.36
CA ARG A 281 -8.04 -8.83 25.75
C ARG A 281 -7.02 -7.71 25.93
N GLN A 282 -6.06 -7.56 25.02
CA GLN A 282 -5.06 -6.48 25.06
C GLN A 282 -5.68 -5.12 24.73
N MET A 283 -6.56 -5.07 23.71
CA MET A 283 -7.24 -3.84 23.31
C MET A 283 -8.20 -3.33 24.37
N GLY A 284 -8.84 -4.23 25.15
CA GLY A 284 -9.73 -3.86 26.25
C GLY A 284 -9.06 -3.11 27.40
N ILE A 285 -7.72 -3.14 27.47
CA ILE A 285 -6.95 -2.32 28.41
C ILE A 285 -6.74 -0.91 27.83
N GLN A 286 -6.67 -0.79 26.51
CA GLN A 286 -6.39 0.45 25.78
C GLN A 286 -7.65 1.27 25.54
N THR A 287 -8.79 0.62 25.24
CA THR A 287 -10.06 1.25 24.91
C THR A 287 -11.23 0.39 25.31
N ILE A 288 -12.41 1.02 25.52
CA ILE A 288 -13.67 0.30 25.76
C ILE A 288 -14.41 0.02 24.44
N GLY A 289 -14.07 0.71 23.39
CA GLY A 289 -14.62 0.56 22.05
C GLY A 289 -14.26 1.73 21.15
N TYR A 290 -14.34 1.48 19.85
CA TYR A 290 -14.09 2.48 18.83
C TYR A 290 -15.38 3.20 18.41
N ASP A 291 -15.30 4.17 17.50
CA ASP A 291 -16.39 4.99 17.00
C ASP A 291 -17.47 4.14 16.28
N LYS A 292 -18.50 3.75 17.01
CA LYS A 292 -19.62 2.95 16.50
C LYS A 292 -20.60 3.75 15.64
N LEU A 293 -20.71 5.06 15.88
CA LEU A 293 -21.51 5.94 15.02
C LEU A 293 -20.94 5.93 13.60
N ASN A 294 -19.62 6.02 13.48
CA ASN A 294 -18.98 5.98 12.18
C ASN A 294 -19.05 4.59 11.53
N GLN A 295 -19.02 3.52 12.31
CA GLN A 295 -19.24 2.16 11.80
C GLN A 295 -20.65 2.03 11.19
N LEU A 296 -21.70 2.42 11.90
CA LEU A 296 -23.08 2.38 11.40
C LEU A 296 -23.28 3.30 10.21
N ARG A 297 -22.64 4.48 10.21
CA ARG A 297 -22.67 5.41 9.08
C ARG A 297 -22.15 4.75 7.78
N HIS A 298 -21.05 4.02 7.86
CA HIS A 298 -20.51 3.27 6.73
C HIS A 298 -21.43 2.14 6.29
N VAL A 299 -21.93 1.34 7.24
CA VAL A 299 -22.88 0.26 6.97
C VAL A 299 -24.12 0.78 6.24
N LYS A 300 -24.70 1.88 6.75
CA LYS A 300 -25.90 2.49 6.16
C LYS A 300 -25.62 3.09 4.80
N PHE A 301 -24.47 3.71 4.60
CA PHE A 301 -24.07 4.31 3.32
C PHE A 301 -23.92 3.27 2.21
N PHE A 302 -23.27 2.17 2.50
CA PHE A 302 -23.09 1.09 1.53
C PHE A 302 -24.34 0.21 1.38
N GLY A 303 -25.10 0.00 2.45
CA GLY A 303 -26.25 -0.87 2.51
C GLY A 303 -25.92 -2.37 2.47
N SER A 304 -24.94 -2.76 1.65
CA SER A 304 -24.47 -4.15 1.50
C SER A 304 -23.03 -4.20 0.95
N PRO A 305 -22.37 -5.38 0.96
CA PRO A 305 -21.09 -5.58 0.28
C PRO A 305 -21.13 -5.24 -1.21
N GLU A 306 -22.25 -5.49 -1.90
CA GLU A 306 -22.47 -5.14 -3.30
C GLU A 306 -22.57 -3.62 -3.47
N GLY A 307 -23.21 -2.92 -2.53
CA GLY A 307 -23.27 -1.45 -2.51
C GLY A 307 -21.88 -0.83 -2.33
N LEU A 308 -21.03 -1.42 -1.50
CA LEU A 308 -19.62 -1.03 -1.38
C LEU A 308 -18.90 -1.22 -2.73
N ARG A 309 -19.06 -2.37 -3.40
CA ARG A 309 -18.47 -2.61 -4.72
C ARG A 309 -19.00 -1.63 -5.78
N ALA A 310 -20.30 -1.30 -5.74
CA ALA A 310 -20.89 -0.30 -6.64
C ALA A 310 -20.32 1.10 -6.40
N HIS A 311 -20.07 1.47 -5.14
CA HIS A 311 -19.37 2.71 -4.79
C HIS A 311 -17.93 2.71 -5.34
N MET A 312 -17.20 1.62 -5.18
CA MET A 312 -15.84 1.49 -5.70
C MET A 312 -15.76 1.53 -7.23
N LYS A 313 -16.81 1.10 -7.93
CA LYS A 313 -16.89 1.28 -9.39
C LYS A 313 -16.90 2.75 -9.79
N LYS A 314 -17.58 3.63 -9.04
CA LYS A 314 -17.55 5.08 -9.28
C LYS A 314 -16.15 5.65 -9.03
N GLN A 315 -15.47 5.17 -7.98
CA GLN A 315 -14.07 5.51 -7.71
C GLN A 315 -13.15 5.08 -8.87
N ALA A 316 -13.34 3.86 -9.38
CA ALA A 316 -12.59 3.29 -10.50
C ALA A 316 -12.76 4.12 -11.78
N ASP A 317 -13.99 4.53 -12.10
CA ASP A 317 -14.31 5.34 -13.29
C ASP A 317 -13.63 6.72 -13.25
N HIS A 318 -13.40 7.26 -12.05
CA HIS A 318 -12.65 8.50 -11.84
C HIS A 318 -11.13 8.29 -11.93
N LEU A 319 -10.60 7.19 -11.40
CA LEU A 319 -9.15 6.91 -11.36
C LEU A 319 -8.59 6.43 -12.70
N ARG A 320 -9.34 5.61 -13.44
CA ARG A 320 -8.87 4.98 -14.69
C ARG A 320 -8.29 5.98 -15.69
N PRO A 321 -8.96 7.10 -16.03
CA PRO A 321 -8.41 8.08 -16.98
C PRO A 321 -7.08 8.68 -16.54
N LYS A 322 -6.85 8.82 -15.22
CA LYS A 322 -5.58 9.35 -14.69
C LYS A 322 -4.44 8.36 -14.90
N PHE A 323 -4.68 7.07 -14.61
CA PHE A 323 -3.67 6.03 -14.87
C PHE A 323 -3.39 5.88 -16.36
N ASP A 324 -4.43 5.93 -17.21
CA ASP A 324 -4.28 5.86 -18.65
C ASP A 324 -3.46 7.06 -19.19
N CYS A 325 -3.70 8.27 -18.68
CA CYS A 325 -2.92 9.45 -19.00
C CYS A 325 -1.44 9.28 -18.62
N ALA A 326 -1.16 8.85 -17.39
CA ALA A 326 0.23 8.67 -16.93
C ALA A 326 0.97 7.61 -17.75
N LEU A 327 0.34 6.46 -18.00
CA LEU A 327 0.91 5.38 -18.81
C LEU A 327 1.12 5.81 -20.26
N ALA A 328 0.18 6.53 -20.86
CA ALA A 328 0.32 7.04 -22.23
C ALA A 328 1.51 7.99 -22.37
N VAL A 329 1.76 8.86 -21.39
CA VAL A 329 2.91 9.75 -21.39
C VAL A 329 4.21 8.97 -21.26
N LEU A 330 4.29 7.99 -20.35
CA LEU A 330 5.47 7.14 -20.22
C LEU A 330 5.74 6.38 -21.52
N ASP A 331 4.70 5.80 -22.14
CA ASP A 331 4.84 5.06 -23.39
C ASP A 331 5.32 5.95 -24.54
N ASN A 332 4.74 7.14 -24.67
CA ASN A 332 5.09 8.05 -25.76
C ASN A 332 6.48 8.68 -25.61
N ASP A 333 6.89 9.00 -24.37
CA ASP A 333 8.06 9.84 -24.14
C ASP A 333 9.29 9.05 -23.66
N LEU A 334 9.14 7.81 -23.17
CA LEU A 334 10.25 6.99 -22.69
C LEU A 334 10.41 5.63 -23.40
N SER A 335 9.33 5.12 -24.03
CA SER A 335 9.42 3.85 -24.74
C SER A 335 10.43 3.93 -25.87
N GLY A 336 11.27 2.90 -25.99
CA GLY A 336 12.28 2.79 -27.05
C GLY A 336 13.63 3.45 -26.74
N TYR A 337 13.75 4.27 -25.69
CA TYR A 337 15.06 4.81 -25.28
C TYR A 337 15.92 3.81 -24.49
N GLY A 338 15.31 2.75 -23.90
CA GLY A 338 16.03 1.72 -23.12
C GLY A 338 16.50 2.20 -21.74
N ILE A 339 15.85 3.24 -21.19
CA ILE A 339 16.30 3.94 -19.97
C ILE A 339 15.36 3.74 -18.77
N GLY A 340 14.39 2.87 -18.89
CA GLY A 340 13.48 2.57 -17.78
C GLY A 340 12.39 1.59 -18.17
N GLN A 341 11.75 1.08 -17.13
CA GLN A 341 10.56 0.21 -17.22
C GLN A 341 9.56 0.61 -16.14
N TRP A 342 8.29 0.35 -16.38
CA TRP A 342 7.22 0.72 -15.45
C TRP A 342 6.12 -0.33 -15.42
N THR A 343 5.46 -0.41 -14.27
CA THR A 343 4.35 -1.33 -14.07
C THR A 343 3.06 -0.79 -14.71
N ARG A 344 2.14 -1.71 -15.04
CA ARG A 344 0.81 -1.40 -15.60
C ARG A 344 -0.25 -1.99 -14.68
N PRO A 345 -0.57 -1.31 -13.58
CA PRO A 345 -1.48 -1.84 -12.58
C PRO A 345 -2.93 -1.91 -13.09
N ASN A 346 -3.68 -2.92 -12.63
CA ASN A 346 -5.12 -3.05 -12.84
C ASN A 346 -5.94 -2.38 -11.73
N GLY A 347 -5.28 -1.88 -10.69
CA GLY A 347 -5.89 -1.25 -9.52
C GLY A 347 -4.86 -0.54 -8.64
N GLY A 348 -5.31 -0.09 -7.48
CA GLY A 348 -4.45 0.61 -6.53
C GLY A 348 -4.25 2.09 -6.84
N TYR A 349 -3.14 2.65 -6.36
CA TYR A 349 -2.91 4.10 -6.35
C TYR A 349 -1.57 4.52 -6.95
N PHE A 350 -0.76 3.56 -7.44
CA PHE A 350 0.62 3.82 -7.83
C PHE A 350 1.03 3.12 -9.12
N ILE A 351 2.05 3.70 -9.77
CA ILE A 351 2.86 3.06 -10.81
C ILE A 351 4.29 3.02 -10.28
N SER A 352 4.96 1.89 -10.35
CA SER A 352 6.37 1.76 -10.05
C SER A 352 7.18 1.98 -11.34
N PHE A 353 8.15 2.85 -11.27
CA PHE A 353 9.10 3.12 -12.36
C PHE A 353 10.51 2.76 -11.91
N ASP A 354 11.20 1.96 -12.68
CA ASP A 354 12.62 1.65 -12.51
C ASP A 354 13.42 2.27 -13.67
N GLY A 355 14.26 3.25 -13.36
CA GLY A 355 15.22 3.83 -14.29
C GLY A 355 16.49 3.00 -14.43
N LEU A 356 17.52 3.56 -15.08
CA LEU A 356 18.86 3.01 -15.02
C LEU A 356 19.43 3.18 -13.59
N LYS A 357 20.34 2.29 -13.19
CA LYS A 357 21.02 2.38 -11.91
C LYS A 357 21.68 3.76 -11.73
N GLY A 358 21.45 4.40 -10.58
CA GLY A 358 21.98 5.70 -10.24
C GLY A 358 21.17 6.91 -10.78
N THR A 359 19.96 6.69 -11.34
CA THR A 359 19.19 7.78 -11.95
C THR A 359 18.08 8.35 -11.06
N ALA A 360 17.58 7.60 -10.07
CA ALA A 360 16.36 7.98 -9.36
C ALA A 360 16.49 9.27 -8.55
N LYS A 361 17.52 9.42 -7.74
CA LYS A 361 17.76 10.64 -6.94
C LYS A 361 17.96 11.85 -7.86
N ARG A 362 18.70 11.67 -8.97
CA ARG A 362 18.95 12.74 -9.92
C ARG A 362 17.67 13.17 -10.64
N CYS A 363 16.87 12.22 -11.11
CA CYS A 363 15.58 12.49 -11.75
C CYS A 363 14.63 13.25 -10.81
N VAL A 364 14.45 12.78 -9.58
CA VAL A 364 13.58 13.43 -8.58
C VAL A 364 14.08 14.85 -8.25
N LYS A 365 15.39 15.07 -8.17
CA LYS A 365 15.96 16.39 -7.96
C LYS A 365 15.67 17.33 -9.13
N LEU A 366 15.89 16.88 -10.37
CA LEU A 366 15.57 17.68 -11.56
C LEU A 366 14.08 18.06 -11.61
N CYS A 367 13.18 17.11 -11.29
CA CYS A 367 11.75 17.40 -11.20
C CYS A 367 11.43 18.46 -10.13
N ALA A 368 12.05 18.35 -8.95
CA ALA A 368 11.87 19.33 -7.88
C ALA A 368 12.36 20.74 -8.27
N ASP A 369 13.48 20.82 -9.00
CA ASP A 369 14.01 22.07 -9.52
C ASP A 369 13.09 22.72 -10.60
N LEU A 370 12.21 21.93 -11.23
CA LEU A 370 11.12 22.40 -12.10
C LEU A 370 9.85 22.82 -11.32
N GLY A 371 9.77 22.54 -10.02
CA GLY A 371 8.56 22.72 -9.21
C GLY A 371 7.60 21.54 -9.27
N VAL A 372 8.05 20.35 -9.67
CA VAL A 372 7.25 19.12 -9.67
C VAL A 372 7.76 18.19 -8.56
N LYS A 373 6.94 17.99 -7.52
CA LYS A 373 7.30 17.20 -6.34
C LYS A 373 6.90 15.73 -6.53
N PHE A 374 7.86 14.82 -6.37
CA PHE A 374 7.63 13.38 -6.27
C PHE A 374 7.95 12.87 -4.86
N THR A 375 7.56 11.64 -4.55
CA THR A 375 8.09 10.93 -3.37
C THR A 375 9.62 10.85 -3.50
N GLY A 376 10.35 11.07 -2.41
CA GLY A 376 11.80 11.01 -2.41
C GLY A 376 12.31 9.65 -2.91
N ALA A 377 13.33 9.67 -3.74
CA ALA A 377 13.99 8.43 -4.19
C ALA A 377 14.53 7.66 -2.99
N GLY A 378 14.33 6.34 -2.99
CA GLY A 378 14.67 5.46 -1.88
C GLY A 378 13.56 5.26 -0.84
N ALA A 379 12.51 6.10 -0.79
CA ALA A 379 11.42 5.97 0.18
C ALA A 379 10.70 4.61 0.13
N THR A 380 10.75 3.91 -1.00
CA THR A 380 10.17 2.59 -1.19
C THR A 380 11.05 1.44 -0.67
N PHE A 381 12.11 1.76 0.05
CA PHE A 381 13.06 0.82 0.64
C PHE A 381 13.28 1.10 2.12
N PRO A 382 13.62 0.08 2.94
CA PRO A 382 14.08 0.24 4.30
C PRO A 382 15.19 1.31 4.44
N TYR A 383 15.11 2.09 5.49
CA TYR A 383 16.06 3.18 5.79
C TYR A 383 16.13 4.29 4.74
N GLY A 384 15.20 4.30 3.76
CA GLY A 384 15.21 5.25 2.64
C GLY A 384 16.32 4.99 1.63
N ILE A 385 16.86 3.78 1.57
CA ILE A 385 18.03 3.43 0.74
C ILE A 385 17.63 2.41 -0.32
N ASP A 386 17.44 2.87 -1.57
CA ASP A 386 17.44 1.99 -2.74
C ASP A 386 18.89 1.66 -3.11
N PRO A 387 19.34 0.39 -3.03
CA PRO A 387 20.73 0.03 -3.31
C PRO A 387 21.17 0.30 -4.74
N GLU A 388 20.22 0.34 -5.68
CA GLU A 388 20.50 0.60 -7.09
C GLU A 388 20.17 2.03 -7.52
N ASP A 389 19.52 2.81 -6.65
CA ASP A 389 19.08 4.19 -6.94
C ASP A 389 18.33 4.29 -8.27
N LYS A 390 17.34 3.41 -8.48
CA LYS A 390 16.59 3.30 -9.73
C LYS A 390 15.08 3.45 -9.60
N ASN A 391 14.51 3.13 -8.42
CA ASN A 391 13.07 3.06 -8.23
C ASN A 391 12.47 4.43 -7.89
N ILE A 392 11.39 4.77 -8.57
CA ILE A 392 10.58 5.97 -8.33
C ILE A 392 9.11 5.56 -8.29
N ARG A 393 8.40 5.95 -7.21
CA ARG A 393 6.96 5.77 -7.07
C ARG A 393 6.22 6.94 -7.69
N LEU A 394 5.37 6.67 -8.68
CA LEU A 394 4.49 7.63 -9.32
C LEU A 394 3.08 7.50 -8.74
N ALA A 395 2.46 8.63 -8.36
CA ALA A 395 1.15 8.69 -7.71
C ALA A 395 0.12 9.48 -8.54
N PRO A 396 -0.51 8.89 -9.58
CA PRO A 396 -1.39 9.60 -10.50
C PRO A 396 -2.74 10.02 -9.88
N SER A 397 -3.11 9.49 -8.72
CA SER A 397 -4.48 9.56 -8.18
C SER A 397 -4.93 10.97 -7.80
N PHE A 398 -4.05 11.80 -7.23
CA PHE A 398 -4.44 13.07 -6.63
C PHE A 398 -4.56 14.24 -7.61
N PRO A 399 -3.59 14.55 -8.50
CA PRO A 399 -3.66 15.75 -9.32
C PRO A 399 -4.79 15.68 -10.37
N PRO A 400 -5.37 16.83 -10.76
CA PRO A 400 -6.20 16.91 -11.96
C PRO A 400 -5.45 16.41 -13.21
N ILE A 401 -6.16 15.92 -14.22
CA ILE A 401 -5.55 15.29 -15.42
C ILE A 401 -4.57 16.23 -16.12
N GLU A 402 -4.85 17.53 -16.24
CA GLU A 402 -3.95 18.48 -16.88
C GLU A 402 -2.64 18.63 -16.09
N GLN A 403 -2.73 18.77 -14.76
CA GLN A 403 -1.55 18.83 -13.89
C GLN A 403 -0.78 17.50 -13.90
N LEU A 404 -1.47 16.39 -13.92
CA LEU A 404 -0.88 15.06 -14.05
C LEU A 404 -0.10 14.93 -15.37
N TYR A 405 -0.71 15.32 -16.49
CA TYR A 405 -0.06 15.30 -17.81
C TYR A 405 1.24 16.11 -17.79
N ASN A 406 1.20 17.35 -17.31
CA ASN A 406 2.37 18.21 -17.22
C ASN A 406 3.46 17.65 -16.29
N SER A 407 3.06 17.09 -15.15
CA SER A 407 3.98 16.42 -14.22
C SER A 407 4.67 15.22 -14.85
N MET A 408 3.94 14.40 -15.60
CA MET A 408 4.49 13.23 -16.26
C MET A 408 5.41 13.60 -17.43
N LYS A 409 5.09 14.67 -18.19
CA LYS A 409 5.98 15.22 -19.23
C LYS A 409 7.29 15.72 -18.63
N ALA A 410 7.22 16.47 -17.53
CA ALA A 410 8.40 16.93 -16.80
C ALA A 410 9.23 15.74 -16.27
N PHE A 411 8.57 14.74 -15.71
CA PHE A 411 9.21 13.50 -15.25
C PHE A 411 10.00 12.81 -16.37
N CYS A 412 9.38 12.61 -17.54
CA CYS A 412 10.02 11.95 -18.67
C CYS A 412 11.24 12.73 -19.18
N LEU A 413 11.15 14.05 -19.24
CA LEU A 413 12.27 14.91 -19.60
C LEU A 413 13.42 14.76 -18.59
N CYS A 414 13.13 14.83 -17.30
CA CYS A 414 14.12 14.71 -16.24
C CYS A 414 14.77 13.30 -16.21
N GLN A 415 14.00 12.25 -16.45
CA GLN A 415 14.51 10.88 -16.51
C GLN A 415 15.45 10.68 -17.72
N ARG A 416 15.12 11.25 -18.87
CA ARG A 416 16.02 11.23 -20.04
C ARG A 416 17.34 11.94 -19.75
N MET A 417 17.30 13.11 -19.10
CA MET A 417 18.51 13.83 -18.69
C MET A 417 19.34 13.02 -17.69
N ALA A 418 18.72 12.49 -16.63
CA ALA A 418 19.41 11.69 -15.62
C ALA A 418 20.05 10.42 -16.23
N ALA A 419 19.37 9.78 -17.18
CA ALA A 419 19.90 8.62 -17.87
C ALA A 419 21.11 8.93 -18.72
N LEU A 420 21.08 10.03 -19.49
CA LEU A 420 22.23 10.47 -20.30
C LEU A 420 23.43 10.86 -19.42
N GLU A 421 23.21 11.54 -18.28
CA GLU A 421 24.28 11.87 -17.34
C GLU A 421 25.01 10.60 -16.87
N VAL A 422 24.27 9.54 -16.51
CA VAL A 422 24.87 8.26 -16.09
C VAL A 422 25.59 7.57 -17.24
N LEU A 423 24.97 7.50 -18.43
CA LEU A 423 25.57 6.83 -19.60
C LEU A 423 26.83 7.53 -20.13
N MET A 424 26.92 8.85 -20.04
CA MET A 424 28.12 9.60 -20.44
C MET A 424 29.25 9.50 -19.42
N ALA A 425 28.91 9.26 -18.13
CA ALA A 425 29.91 9.12 -17.07
C ALA A 425 30.56 7.72 -17.02
N GLY A 426 29.92 6.70 -17.55
CA GLY A 426 30.47 5.33 -17.70
C GLY A 426 31.10 5.16 -19.05
#